data_1c1084bbdcd05c5e427222cf6b7e144f
#
_entry.id   1c1084bbdcd05c5e427222cf6b7e144f
#
_cell.length_a   1.000
_cell.length_b   1.000
_cell.length_c   1.000
_cell.angle_alpha   90.00
_cell.angle_beta   90.00
_cell.angle_gamma   90.00
#
_symmetry.space_group_name_H-M   'P 1'
#
loop_
_entity.id
_entity.type
_entity.pdbx_description
1 polymer ?
#
loop_
_entity_poly.entity_id
_entity_poly.type
_entity_poly.pdbx_seq_one_letter_code
_entity_poly.pdbx_strand_id
1 'polypeptide(L)'
;GLIWIGTCEGLNVYNPKTDELIILGVEQGVSSPIISGIVEDGNENIWVTTARGITNVIPAVDLKTGRYIFHSCVYDDKDGLQNSGFNLRSIKKLSSGEILMGGLYGINRFRPDDIKYNKKRPSVMFTRLFLFNEEVGVGEEYEGRVILDKALNKVDQIKLSYEQNMFSVQFASDNYILPEKTEYAYKLEGFNEGWMTTAFGKVTYTNLAPGTYMLKVKAVNSDGYGGDEEASLKIVIYPPFWRSVWAYVVYSL
;
A
#
# COMPACT_ATOMS: atom_id res chain seq x y z
N GLY A 1 24.37 21.10 -1.36
CA GLY A 1 23.29 20.16 -1.68
C GLY A 1 23.63 18.75 -1.22
N LEU A 2 22.71 17.84 -1.43
CA LEU A 2 22.91 16.41 -1.20
C LEU A 2 23.75 15.79 -2.33
N ILE A 3 24.49 14.73 -2.03
CA ILE A 3 25.24 13.94 -3.00
C ILE A 3 24.49 12.63 -3.20
N TRP A 4 24.17 12.31 -4.45
CA TRP A 4 23.40 11.13 -4.83
C TRP A 4 24.29 10.09 -5.50
N ILE A 5 24.29 8.86 -4.99
CA ILE A 5 25.17 7.78 -5.42
C ILE A 5 24.34 6.54 -5.70
N GLY A 6 24.27 6.14 -6.97
CA GLY A 6 23.63 4.88 -7.38
C GLY A 6 24.55 3.69 -7.21
N THR A 7 24.06 2.65 -6.57
CA THR A 7 24.77 1.38 -6.37
C THR A 7 23.95 0.19 -6.83
N CYS A 8 24.45 -1.02 -6.66
CA CYS A 8 23.68 -2.26 -6.87
C CYS A 8 22.79 -2.62 -5.68
N GLU A 9 22.85 -1.88 -4.57
CA GLU A 9 22.08 -2.13 -3.34
C GLU A 9 21.19 -0.95 -2.94
N GLY A 10 20.99 0.01 -3.85
CA GLY A 10 20.10 1.13 -3.62
C GLY A 10 20.69 2.47 -4.03
N LEU A 11 19.89 3.51 -3.79
CA LEU A 11 20.25 4.91 -3.98
C LEU A 11 20.77 5.46 -2.65
N ASN A 12 22.05 5.82 -2.60
CA ASN A 12 22.64 6.40 -1.42
C ASN A 12 22.58 7.93 -1.51
N VAL A 13 22.20 8.56 -0.42
CA VAL A 13 22.09 10.00 -0.28
C VAL A 13 22.99 10.47 0.86
N TYR A 14 24.05 11.18 0.53
CA TYR A 14 24.97 11.70 1.50
C TYR A 14 24.77 13.21 1.70
N ASN A 15 24.62 13.62 2.95
CA ASN A 15 24.54 15.01 3.34
C ASN A 15 25.88 15.48 3.90
N PRO A 16 26.70 16.23 3.14
CA PRO A 16 28.02 16.67 3.61
C PRO A 16 27.97 17.68 4.74
N LYS A 17 26.81 18.27 5.04
CA LYS A 17 26.68 19.23 6.15
C LYS A 17 26.51 18.54 7.50
N THR A 18 25.86 17.38 7.52
CA THR A 18 25.56 16.60 8.74
C THR A 18 26.37 15.32 8.85
N ASP A 19 27.16 15.00 7.82
CA ASP A 19 27.88 13.72 7.68
C ASP A 19 26.95 12.50 7.75
N GLU A 20 25.71 12.65 7.31
CA GLU A 20 24.68 11.62 7.37
C GLU A 20 24.56 10.92 6.01
N LEU A 21 24.57 9.58 6.04
CA LEU A 21 24.32 8.73 4.87
C LEU A 21 22.97 8.04 5.04
N ILE A 22 22.10 8.21 4.05
CA ILE A 22 20.77 7.59 3.99
C ILE A 22 20.75 6.65 2.78
N ILE A 23 20.24 5.44 2.94
CA ILE A 23 20.09 4.45 1.86
C ILE A 23 18.62 4.31 1.54
N LEU A 24 18.25 4.58 0.29
CA LEU A 24 16.91 4.39 -0.23
C LEU A 24 16.89 3.10 -1.07
N GLY A 25 16.22 2.10 -0.57
CA GLY A 25 16.01 0.81 -1.21
C GLY A 25 14.56 0.62 -1.67
N VAL A 26 14.19 -0.61 -1.95
CA VAL A 26 12.83 -0.97 -2.37
C VAL A 26 11.79 -0.66 -1.27
N GLU A 27 12.15 -0.86 -0.01
CA GLU A 27 11.27 -0.54 1.14
C GLU A 27 11.01 0.96 1.27
N GLN A 28 11.91 1.80 0.77
CA GLN A 28 11.77 3.27 0.72
C GLN A 28 11.18 3.74 -0.61
N GLY A 29 10.66 2.82 -1.45
CA GLY A 29 9.94 3.13 -2.67
C GLY A 29 10.83 3.28 -3.92
N VAL A 30 12.05 2.77 -3.93
CA VAL A 30 12.86 2.67 -5.15
C VAL A 30 12.46 1.41 -5.93
N SER A 31 12.24 1.53 -7.24
CA SER A 31 11.68 0.44 -8.08
C SER A 31 12.55 -0.83 -8.13
N SER A 32 13.87 -0.72 -7.91
CA SER A 32 14.81 -1.83 -7.84
C SER A 32 16.08 -1.39 -7.10
N PRO A 33 16.79 -2.29 -6.41
CA PRO A 33 18.04 -1.93 -5.74
C PRO A 33 19.17 -1.59 -6.73
N ILE A 34 19.10 -2.08 -7.97
CA ILE A 34 20.14 -1.84 -8.98
C ILE A 34 19.88 -0.52 -9.68
N ILE A 35 20.67 0.48 -9.36
CA ILE A 35 20.57 1.82 -9.95
C ILE A 35 21.39 1.88 -11.23
N SER A 36 20.72 2.18 -12.35
CA SER A 36 21.37 2.26 -13.67
C SER A 36 21.80 3.69 -14.02
N GLY A 37 21.11 4.70 -13.54
CA GLY A 37 21.46 6.08 -13.79
C GLY A 37 20.65 7.06 -12.93
N ILE A 38 21.18 8.27 -12.78
CA ILE A 38 20.61 9.32 -11.95
C ILE A 38 20.67 10.64 -12.71
N VAL A 39 19.62 11.43 -12.64
CA VAL A 39 19.60 12.80 -13.15
C VAL A 39 18.69 13.67 -12.29
N GLU A 40 19.06 14.93 -12.12
CA GLU A 40 18.25 15.94 -11.44
C GLU A 40 17.44 16.75 -12.47
N ASP A 41 16.15 16.97 -12.20
CA ASP A 41 15.28 17.79 -13.03
C ASP A 41 15.40 19.31 -12.74
N GLY A 42 14.47 20.10 -13.25
CA GLY A 42 14.44 21.55 -13.02
C GLY A 42 13.91 21.96 -11.66
N ASN A 43 13.25 21.02 -10.95
CA ASN A 43 12.60 21.24 -9.66
C ASN A 43 13.37 20.57 -8.50
N GLU A 44 14.64 20.21 -8.72
CA GLU A 44 15.51 19.50 -7.76
C GLU A 44 15.03 18.09 -7.39
N ASN A 45 14.09 17.51 -8.17
CA ASN A 45 13.71 16.12 -8.01
C ASN A 45 14.73 15.21 -8.70
N ILE A 46 14.94 14.04 -8.14
CA ILE A 46 15.91 13.06 -8.62
C ILE A 46 15.22 11.94 -9.39
N TRP A 47 15.57 11.79 -10.63
CA TRP A 47 15.08 10.73 -11.49
C TRP A 47 16.11 9.61 -11.58
N VAL A 48 15.70 8.42 -11.22
CA VAL A 48 16.56 7.25 -11.10
C VAL A 48 16.06 6.16 -12.03
N THR A 49 16.90 5.71 -12.95
CA THR A 49 16.63 4.54 -13.77
C THR A 49 17.14 3.27 -13.09
N THR A 50 16.38 2.20 -13.20
CA THR A 50 16.68 0.91 -12.59
C THR A 50 16.43 -0.25 -13.55
N ALA A 51 16.66 -1.47 -13.09
CA ALA A 51 16.33 -2.68 -13.84
C ALA A 51 14.81 -2.94 -13.97
N ARG A 52 13.95 -2.23 -13.18
CA ARG A 52 12.49 -2.47 -13.13
C ARG A 52 11.65 -1.23 -13.36
N GLY A 53 12.20 -0.19 -13.95
CA GLY A 53 11.49 1.05 -14.20
C GLY A 53 12.26 2.28 -13.74
N ILE A 54 11.52 3.33 -13.46
CA ILE A 54 12.06 4.64 -13.07
C ILE A 54 11.48 5.00 -11.71
N THR A 55 12.29 5.62 -10.88
CA THR A 55 11.84 6.22 -9.63
C THR A 55 12.09 7.71 -9.66
N ASN A 56 11.07 8.52 -9.40
CA ASN A 56 11.21 9.92 -9.08
C ASN A 56 11.30 10.06 -7.56
N VAL A 57 12.41 10.57 -7.06
CA VAL A 57 12.63 10.86 -5.64
C VAL A 57 12.55 12.35 -5.42
N ILE A 58 11.63 12.76 -4.57
CA ILE A 58 11.35 14.16 -4.22
C ILE A 58 11.91 14.40 -2.83
N PRO A 59 13.04 15.12 -2.69
CA PRO A 59 13.58 15.46 -1.40
C PRO A 59 12.75 16.57 -0.76
N ALA A 60 12.43 16.43 0.50
CA ALA A 60 11.77 17.44 1.32
C ALA A 60 12.47 17.57 2.69
N VAL A 61 12.27 18.68 3.37
CA VAL A 61 12.78 18.87 4.72
C VAL A 61 11.61 18.82 5.70
N ASP A 62 11.68 17.94 6.65
CA ASP A 62 10.73 17.91 7.76
C ASP A 62 10.93 19.16 8.63
N LEU A 63 9.92 20.02 8.66
CA LEU A 63 9.97 21.31 9.39
C LEU A 63 10.10 21.15 10.91
N LYS A 64 9.77 19.99 11.47
CA LYS A 64 9.86 19.72 12.91
C LYS A 64 11.26 19.25 13.31
N THR A 65 11.86 18.41 12.50
CA THR A 65 13.15 17.78 12.81
C THR A 65 14.33 18.43 12.08
N GLY A 66 14.07 19.17 11.00
CA GLY A 66 15.10 19.71 10.11
C GLY A 66 15.80 18.65 9.25
N ARG A 67 15.36 17.38 9.29
CA ARG A 67 15.94 16.29 8.53
C ARG A 67 15.32 16.16 7.15
N TYR A 68 16.10 15.60 6.22
CA TYR A 68 15.56 15.24 4.92
C TYR A 68 14.63 14.04 5.02
N ILE A 69 13.49 14.15 4.33
CA ILE A 69 12.55 13.07 4.04
C ILE A 69 12.44 12.94 2.53
N PHE A 70 12.17 11.72 2.03
CA PHE A 70 12.15 11.42 0.61
C PHE A 70 10.81 10.80 0.26
N HIS A 71 10.13 11.37 -0.72
CA HIS A 71 8.94 10.78 -1.32
C HIS A 71 9.34 10.15 -2.65
N SER A 72 8.91 8.92 -2.88
CA SER A 72 9.26 8.18 -4.09
C SER A 72 8.00 7.86 -4.89
N CYS A 73 8.03 8.14 -6.20
CA CYS A 73 7.01 7.73 -7.16
C CYS A 73 7.64 6.78 -8.17
N VAL A 74 7.06 5.59 -8.34
CA VAL A 74 7.57 4.56 -9.25
C VAL A 74 6.76 4.53 -10.53
N TYR A 75 7.46 4.55 -11.66
CA TYR A 75 6.90 4.42 -13.01
C TYR A 75 7.43 3.15 -13.67
N ASP A 76 6.56 2.41 -14.32
CA ASP A 76 6.85 1.16 -15.02
C ASP A 76 6.18 1.10 -16.40
N ASP A 77 6.06 -0.08 -16.99
CA ASP A 77 5.44 -0.29 -18.29
C ASP A 77 3.95 0.11 -18.33
N LYS A 78 3.24 0.06 -17.21
CA LYS A 78 1.84 0.51 -17.12
C LYS A 78 1.69 2.03 -17.23
N ASP A 79 2.76 2.78 -16.94
CA ASP A 79 2.83 4.22 -17.15
C ASP A 79 3.30 4.60 -18.56
N GLY A 80 3.46 3.61 -19.44
CA GLY A 80 3.90 3.83 -20.83
C GLY A 80 5.41 3.80 -21.04
N LEU A 81 6.16 3.32 -20.04
CA LEU A 81 7.59 3.06 -20.23
C LEU A 81 7.80 1.78 -21.06
N GLN A 82 9.00 1.66 -21.65
CA GLN A 82 9.39 0.40 -22.26
C GLN A 82 9.38 -0.74 -21.23
N ASN A 83 8.94 -1.93 -21.65
CA ASN A 83 8.84 -3.09 -20.79
C ASN A 83 10.20 -3.77 -20.59
N SER A 84 11.17 -3.05 -20.00
CA SER A 84 12.46 -3.62 -19.59
C SER A 84 13.26 -2.64 -18.75
N GLY A 85 14.35 -3.14 -18.18
CA GLY A 85 15.31 -2.32 -17.47
C GLY A 85 16.03 -1.29 -18.36
N PHE A 86 16.57 -0.29 -17.74
CA PHE A 86 17.34 0.77 -18.37
C PHE A 86 18.83 0.43 -18.38
N ASN A 87 19.50 0.81 -19.46
CA ASN A 87 20.93 0.60 -19.61
C ASN A 87 21.73 1.50 -18.65
N LEU A 88 22.86 1.02 -18.19
CA LEU A 88 23.75 1.79 -17.33
C LEU A 88 24.13 3.13 -17.98
N ARG A 89 24.01 4.21 -17.20
CA ARG A 89 24.33 5.59 -17.59
C ARG A 89 23.58 6.14 -18.81
N SER A 90 22.47 5.49 -19.19
CA SER A 90 21.65 5.90 -20.35
C SER A 90 20.52 6.83 -19.94
N ILE A 91 20.82 7.83 -19.13
CA ILE A 91 19.87 8.89 -18.73
C ILE A 91 20.51 10.25 -18.89
N LYS A 92 19.76 11.21 -19.41
CA LYS A 92 20.24 12.59 -19.63
C LYS A 92 19.09 13.61 -19.59
N LYS A 93 19.28 14.70 -18.86
CA LYS A 93 18.47 15.92 -19.00
C LYS A 93 19.01 16.76 -20.14
N LEU A 94 18.13 17.14 -21.05
CA LEU A 94 18.43 18.06 -22.16
C LEU A 94 18.31 19.51 -21.70
N SER A 95 18.87 20.42 -22.49
CA SER A 95 18.72 21.87 -22.29
C SER A 95 17.27 22.36 -22.39
N SER A 96 16.40 21.58 -23.07
CA SER A 96 14.94 21.81 -23.12
C SER A 96 14.19 21.47 -21.82
N GLY A 97 14.87 20.89 -20.83
CA GLY A 97 14.26 20.36 -19.61
C GLY A 97 13.71 18.93 -19.74
N GLU A 98 13.70 18.37 -20.93
CA GLU A 98 13.29 16.99 -21.16
C GLU A 98 14.33 16.00 -20.65
N ILE A 99 13.86 14.84 -20.19
CA ILE A 99 14.71 13.72 -19.78
C ILE A 99 14.61 12.61 -20.83
N LEU A 100 15.77 12.14 -21.28
CA LEU A 100 15.93 10.98 -22.16
C LEU A 100 16.49 9.80 -21.35
N MET A 101 15.93 8.62 -21.56
CA MET A 101 16.36 7.38 -20.93
C MET A 101 16.41 6.26 -21.96
N GLY A 102 17.52 5.56 -22.03
CA GLY A 102 17.73 4.44 -22.96
C GLY A 102 17.62 3.10 -22.25
N GLY A 103 16.97 2.17 -22.86
CA GLY A 103 16.86 0.79 -22.40
C GLY A 103 16.91 -0.21 -23.55
N LEU A 104 16.65 -1.49 -23.26
CA LEU A 104 16.81 -2.58 -24.23
C LEU A 104 15.84 -2.47 -25.42
N TYR A 105 14.65 -1.93 -25.23
CA TYR A 105 13.60 -1.86 -26.25
C TYR A 105 13.34 -0.45 -26.77
N GLY A 106 14.23 0.49 -26.51
CA GLY A 106 14.12 1.82 -27.06
C GLY A 106 14.45 2.94 -26.08
N ILE A 107 13.90 4.11 -26.37
CA ILE A 107 14.15 5.34 -25.62
C ILE A 107 12.82 5.87 -25.08
N ASN A 108 12.79 6.20 -23.80
CA ASN A 108 11.74 7.01 -23.21
C ASN A 108 12.17 8.48 -23.19
N ARG A 109 11.26 9.37 -23.54
CA ARG A 109 11.44 10.81 -23.50
C ARG A 109 10.21 11.45 -22.88
N PHE A 110 10.41 12.29 -21.89
CA PHE A 110 9.33 13.03 -21.24
C PHE A 110 9.86 14.34 -20.65
N ARG A 111 8.94 15.23 -20.34
CA ARG A 111 9.22 16.44 -19.58
C ARG A 111 8.65 16.27 -18.18
N PRO A 112 9.46 16.38 -17.10
CA PRO A 112 8.99 16.24 -15.71
C PRO A 112 7.81 17.14 -15.36
N ASP A 113 7.81 18.39 -15.88
CA ASP A 113 6.75 19.37 -15.61
C ASP A 113 5.39 18.99 -16.23
N ASP A 114 5.36 18.08 -17.21
CA ASP A 114 4.12 17.62 -17.86
C ASP A 114 3.46 16.47 -17.08
N ILE A 115 4.15 15.90 -16.10
CA ILE A 115 3.62 14.81 -15.29
C ILE A 115 2.58 15.34 -14.31
N LYS A 116 1.36 14.83 -14.44
CA LYS A 116 0.25 15.20 -13.58
C LYS A 116 0.03 14.13 -12.52
N TYR A 117 0.24 14.50 -11.28
CA TYR A 117 -0.03 13.61 -10.14
C TYR A 117 -1.54 13.53 -9.86
N ASN A 118 -2.03 12.33 -9.63
CA ASN A 118 -3.38 12.12 -9.13
C ASN A 118 -3.41 12.45 -7.62
N LYS A 119 -3.79 13.68 -7.30
CA LYS A 119 -3.89 14.15 -5.91
C LYS A 119 -5.17 13.70 -5.21
N LYS A 120 -6.06 12.97 -5.90
CA LYS A 120 -7.27 12.41 -5.30
C LYS A 120 -6.87 11.34 -4.30
N ARG A 121 -7.29 11.52 -3.06
CA ARG A 121 -7.13 10.52 -2.00
C ARG A 121 -8.18 9.44 -2.19
N PRO A 122 -7.78 8.16 -2.33
CA PRO A 122 -8.75 7.09 -2.51
C PRO A 122 -9.47 6.78 -1.19
N SER A 123 -10.77 6.59 -1.26
CA SER A 123 -11.54 6.00 -0.18
C SER A 123 -11.65 4.49 -0.35
N VAL A 124 -11.79 3.75 0.75
CA VAL A 124 -11.90 2.30 0.76
C VAL A 124 -13.29 1.88 1.17
N MET A 125 -13.82 0.83 0.51
CA MET A 125 -15.06 0.18 0.92
C MET A 125 -14.88 -1.33 1.01
N PHE A 126 -15.53 -1.95 2.01
CA PHE A 126 -15.62 -3.40 2.11
C PHE A 126 -16.64 -3.92 1.11
N THR A 127 -16.26 -4.93 0.33
CA THR A 127 -17.08 -5.41 -0.80
C THR A 127 -17.68 -6.78 -0.56
N ARG A 128 -16.90 -7.73 -0.04
CA ARG A 128 -17.33 -9.12 0.15
C ARG A 128 -16.76 -9.71 1.44
N LEU A 129 -17.55 -10.61 2.03
CA LEU A 129 -17.14 -11.46 3.15
C LEU A 129 -17.05 -12.90 2.67
N PHE A 130 -16.04 -13.62 3.10
CA PHE A 130 -15.89 -15.05 2.86
C PHE A 130 -15.72 -15.78 4.18
N LEU A 131 -16.38 -16.92 4.32
CA LEU A 131 -16.15 -17.89 5.38
C LEU A 131 -15.65 -19.19 4.77
N PHE A 132 -14.53 -19.71 5.26
CA PHE A 132 -13.88 -20.91 4.73
C PHE A 132 -13.69 -20.88 3.19
N ASN A 133 -13.39 -19.70 2.62
CA ASN A 133 -13.27 -19.38 1.20
C ASN A 133 -14.59 -19.38 0.41
N GLU A 134 -15.74 -19.59 1.03
CA GLU A 134 -17.06 -19.45 0.40
C GLU A 134 -17.58 -18.03 0.63
N GLU A 135 -18.12 -17.39 -0.41
CA GLU A 135 -18.69 -16.06 -0.32
C GLU A 135 -19.99 -16.08 0.48
N VAL A 136 -20.13 -15.17 1.42
CA VAL A 136 -21.36 -14.98 2.20
C VAL A 136 -22.28 -14.03 1.46
N GLY A 137 -23.38 -14.55 0.94
CA GLY A 137 -24.40 -13.76 0.25
C GLY A 137 -25.25 -12.90 1.20
N VAL A 138 -25.79 -11.80 0.67
CA VAL A 138 -26.71 -10.94 1.42
C VAL A 138 -28.07 -11.63 1.56
N GLY A 139 -28.54 -11.78 2.79
CA GLY A 139 -29.81 -12.46 3.09
C GLY A 139 -29.74 -13.99 3.01
N GLU A 140 -28.57 -14.55 2.72
CA GLU A 140 -28.37 -15.99 2.70
C GLU A 140 -28.13 -16.55 4.10
N GLU A 141 -28.71 -17.72 4.37
CA GLU A 141 -28.48 -18.44 5.62
C GLU A 141 -27.18 -19.24 5.52
N TYR A 142 -26.29 -19.01 6.46
CA TYR A 142 -25.09 -19.78 6.70
C TYR A 142 -25.19 -20.46 8.07
N GLU A 143 -25.25 -21.79 8.11
CA GLU A 143 -25.44 -22.58 9.34
C GLU A 143 -26.66 -22.12 10.16
N GLY A 144 -27.79 -21.83 9.48
CA GLY A 144 -29.05 -21.44 10.11
C GLY A 144 -29.09 -19.99 10.62
N ARG A 145 -28.15 -19.14 10.18
CA ARG A 145 -28.12 -17.71 10.53
C ARG A 145 -27.82 -16.85 9.32
N VAL A 146 -28.51 -15.72 9.19
CA VAL A 146 -28.15 -14.68 8.24
C VAL A 146 -27.01 -13.85 8.85
N ILE A 147 -25.83 -13.87 8.22
CA ILE A 147 -24.64 -13.14 8.66
C ILE A 147 -24.65 -11.70 8.13
N LEU A 148 -25.08 -11.53 6.87
CA LEU A 148 -25.22 -10.23 6.20
C LEU A 148 -26.68 -9.97 5.85
N ASP A 149 -27.30 -9.02 6.52
CA ASP A 149 -28.65 -8.51 6.21
C ASP A 149 -28.61 -7.45 5.11
N LYS A 150 -27.46 -6.86 4.85
CA LYS A 150 -27.19 -5.82 3.84
C LYS A 150 -25.82 -6.04 3.22
N ALA A 151 -25.56 -5.33 2.12
CA ALA A 151 -24.24 -5.30 1.52
C ALA A 151 -23.16 -4.86 2.54
N LEU A 152 -21.99 -5.48 2.50
CA LEU A 152 -20.94 -5.34 3.52
C LEU A 152 -20.50 -3.88 3.73
N ASN A 153 -20.55 -3.05 2.69
CA ASN A 153 -20.27 -1.61 2.76
C ASN A 153 -21.34 -0.78 3.50
N LYS A 154 -22.46 -1.41 3.90
CA LYS A 154 -23.55 -0.76 4.64
C LYS A 154 -23.74 -1.35 6.04
N VAL A 155 -22.84 -2.22 6.45
CA VAL A 155 -22.86 -2.88 7.77
C VAL A 155 -21.71 -2.35 8.60
N ASP A 156 -21.99 -1.91 9.82
CA ASP A 156 -20.97 -1.45 10.74
C ASP A 156 -20.29 -2.61 11.48
N GLN A 157 -20.96 -3.77 11.56
CA GLN A 157 -20.46 -4.94 12.27
C GLN A 157 -20.92 -6.25 11.65
N ILE A 158 -20.06 -7.26 11.73
CA ILE A 158 -20.39 -8.67 11.46
C ILE A 158 -20.26 -9.48 12.75
N LYS A 159 -21.10 -10.52 12.86
CA LYS A 159 -21.17 -11.41 14.04
C LYS A 159 -20.89 -12.83 13.57
N LEU A 160 -19.83 -13.43 14.09
CA LEU A 160 -19.39 -14.77 13.76
C LEU A 160 -19.49 -15.69 14.99
N SER A 161 -19.72 -16.97 14.77
CA SER A 161 -19.58 -17.98 15.82
C SER A 161 -18.10 -18.35 16.01
N TYR A 162 -17.77 -19.01 17.12
CA TYR A 162 -16.42 -19.50 17.38
C TYR A 162 -15.96 -20.54 16.33
N GLU A 163 -16.88 -21.23 15.67
CA GLU A 163 -16.62 -22.19 14.62
C GLU A 163 -16.23 -21.50 13.30
N GLN A 164 -16.74 -20.29 13.06
CA GLN A 164 -16.48 -19.45 11.89
C GLN A 164 -15.17 -18.65 12.05
N ASN A 165 -14.11 -19.35 12.46
CA ASN A 165 -12.83 -18.75 12.84
C ASN A 165 -11.86 -18.51 11.66
N MET A 166 -12.27 -18.87 10.45
CA MET A 166 -11.55 -18.56 9.22
C MET A 166 -12.43 -17.70 8.32
N PHE A 167 -12.08 -16.44 8.19
CA PHE A 167 -12.81 -15.51 7.32
C PHE A 167 -11.85 -14.62 6.52
N SER A 168 -12.35 -14.16 5.38
CA SER A 168 -11.66 -13.15 4.58
C SER A 168 -12.59 -11.99 4.31
N VAL A 169 -12.02 -10.79 4.32
CA VAL A 169 -12.72 -9.56 3.95
C VAL A 169 -12.07 -9.01 2.69
N GLN A 170 -12.88 -8.83 1.65
CA GLN A 170 -12.47 -8.17 0.43
C GLN A 170 -12.86 -6.70 0.48
N PHE A 171 -12.01 -5.84 -0.03
CA PHE A 171 -12.21 -4.42 -0.10
C PHE A 171 -11.69 -3.87 -1.44
N ALA A 172 -12.18 -2.71 -1.81
CA ALA A 172 -11.76 -2.00 -3.01
C ALA A 172 -11.66 -0.50 -2.72
N SER A 173 -10.85 0.19 -3.50
CA SER A 173 -10.77 1.66 -3.48
C SER A 173 -11.52 2.26 -4.66
N ASP A 174 -11.88 3.53 -4.55
CA ASP A 174 -12.43 4.34 -5.63
C ASP A 174 -11.34 4.98 -6.52
N ASN A 175 -10.13 4.40 -6.49
CA ASN A 175 -9.05 4.78 -7.39
C ASN A 175 -9.21 4.06 -8.74
N TYR A 176 -9.61 4.80 -9.78
CA TYR A 176 -9.80 4.27 -11.15
C TYR A 176 -8.59 4.54 -12.05
N ILE A 177 -7.62 5.32 -11.58
CA ILE A 177 -6.38 5.60 -12.30
C ILE A 177 -5.31 4.63 -11.79
N LEU A 178 -4.89 3.68 -12.64
CA LEU A 178 -3.96 2.61 -12.29
C LEU A 178 -4.37 1.88 -10.98
N PRO A 179 -5.58 1.28 -10.95
CA PRO A 179 -6.11 0.63 -9.74
C PRO A 179 -5.21 -0.51 -9.23
N GLU A 180 -4.46 -1.16 -10.13
CA GLU A 180 -3.49 -2.20 -9.80
C GLU A 180 -2.24 -1.71 -9.06
N LYS A 181 -1.99 -0.39 -9.06
CA LYS A 181 -0.92 0.26 -8.28
C LYS A 181 -1.43 0.84 -6.97
N THR A 182 -2.69 0.60 -6.62
CA THR A 182 -3.21 1.01 -5.32
C THR A 182 -2.63 0.11 -4.24
N GLU A 183 -1.99 0.70 -3.26
CA GLU A 183 -1.52 0.02 -2.06
C GLU A 183 -2.53 0.17 -0.93
N TYR A 184 -2.77 -0.92 -0.20
CA TYR A 184 -3.64 -0.92 0.96
C TYR A 184 -2.80 -1.13 2.21
N ALA A 185 -3.10 -0.36 3.25
CA ALA A 185 -2.62 -0.64 4.58
C ALA A 185 -3.81 -1.08 5.45
N TYR A 186 -3.64 -2.15 6.21
CA TYR A 186 -4.69 -2.71 7.04
C TYR A 186 -4.19 -3.05 8.43
N LYS A 187 -5.11 -3.02 9.39
CA LYS A 187 -4.86 -3.35 10.78
C LYS A 187 -6.11 -3.99 11.38
N LEU A 188 -5.94 -5.08 12.13
CA LEU A 188 -7.00 -5.66 12.94
C LEU A 188 -6.72 -5.36 14.41
N GLU A 189 -7.34 -4.31 14.93
CA GLU A 189 -7.22 -3.93 16.34
C GLU A 189 -7.77 -5.05 17.24
N GLY A 190 -7.03 -5.39 18.25
CA GLY A 190 -7.26 -6.56 19.11
C GLY A 190 -6.51 -7.82 18.68
N PHE A 191 -5.83 -7.80 17.52
CA PHE A 191 -5.02 -8.91 17.03
C PHE A 191 -3.58 -8.50 16.69
N ASN A 192 -3.40 -7.42 15.92
CA ASN A 192 -2.07 -6.92 15.57
C ASN A 192 -1.89 -5.45 15.95
N GLU A 193 -0.68 -5.10 16.40
CA GLU A 193 -0.37 -3.75 16.91
C GLU A 193 -0.06 -2.74 15.79
N GLY A 194 0.52 -3.19 14.69
CA GLY A 194 0.98 -2.35 13.58
C GLY A 194 0.09 -2.41 12.34
N TRP A 195 0.27 -1.43 11.45
CA TRP A 195 -0.26 -1.47 10.11
C TRP A 195 0.55 -2.44 9.25
N MET A 196 -0.13 -3.25 8.46
CA MET A 196 0.44 -4.14 7.44
C MET A 196 0.04 -3.65 6.06
N THR A 197 0.90 -3.81 5.07
CA THR A 197 0.63 -3.40 3.69
C THR A 197 0.31 -4.61 2.81
N THR A 198 -0.53 -4.39 1.80
CA THR A 198 -0.84 -5.38 0.78
C THR A 198 -1.21 -4.69 -0.53
N ALA A 199 -0.80 -5.26 -1.65
CA ALA A 199 -1.27 -4.87 -2.98
C ALA A 199 -2.61 -5.56 -3.34
N PHE A 200 -3.05 -6.52 -2.53
CA PHE A 200 -4.28 -7.26 -2.79
C PHE A 200 -5.44 -6.67 -2.00
N GLY A 201 -6.58 -6.51 -2.66
CA GLY A 201 -7.82 -6.03 -2.04
C GLY A 201 -8.53 -7.08 -1.18
N LYS A 202 -7.78 -7.95 -0.49
CA LYS A 202 -8.34 -9.03 0.36
C LYS A 202 -7.39 -9.36 1.50
N VAL A 203 -7.94 -9.52 2.70
CA VAL A 203 -7.21 -10.01 3.87
C VAL A 203 -7.91 -11.23 4.45
N THR A 204 -7.13 -12.18 4.95
CA THR A 204 -7.64 -13.43 5.53
C THR A 204 -7.12 -13.58 6.95
N TYR A 205 -8.02 -13.92 7.84
CA TYR A 205 -7.71 -14.24 9.23
C TYR A 205 -8.15 -15.66 9.54
N THR A 206 -7.32 -16.37 10.29
CA THR A 206 -7.56 -17.75 10.69
C THR A 206 -7.38 -17.89 12.18
N ASN A 207 -8.22 -18.74 12.80
CA ASN A 207 -8.09 -19.13 14.20
C ASN A 207 -8.08 -17.95 15.20
N LEU A 208 -8.92 -16.93 14.94
CA LEU A 208 -9.11 -15.84 15.89
C LEU A 208 -9.87 -16.33 17.12
N ALA A 209 -9.41 -15.92 18.29
CA ALA A 209 -10.11 -16.18 19.54
C ALA A 209 -11.46 -15.46 19.61
N PRO A 210 -12.44 -15.95 20.38
CA PRO A 210 -13.64 -15.19 20.69
C PRO A 210 -13.30 -13.82 21.26
N GLY A 211 -13.92 -12.76 20.70
CA GLY A 211 -13.62 -11.40 21.08
C GLY A 211 -14.23 -10.37 20.12
N THR A 212 -13.89 -9.13 20.35
CA THR A 212 -14.29 -8.01 19.49
C THR A 212 -13.05 -7.40 18.84
N TYR A 213 -13.07 -7.29 17.53
CA TYR A 213 -12.00 -6.77 16.71
C TYR A 213 -12.50 -5.62 15.86
N MET A 214 -11.59 -4.71 15.47
CA MET A 214 -11.88 -3.66 14.52
C MET A 214 -10.91 -3.76 13.34
N LEU A 215 -11.42 -4.18 12.19
CA LEU A 215 -10.65 -4.15 10.95
C LEU A 215 -10.67 -2.73 10.39
N LYS A 216 -9.49 -2.15 10.24
CA LYS A 216 -9.27 -0.85 9.62
C LYS A 216 -8.48 -1.03 8.34
N VAL A 217 -8.90 -0.37 7.28
CA VAL A 217 -8.22 -0.40 5.98
C VAL A 217 -8.17 1.01 5.42
N LYS A 218 -7.04 1.37 4.84
CA LYS A 218 -6.81 2.62 4.12
C LYS A 218 -6.07 2.35 2.83
N ALA A 219 -6.17 3.25 1.86
CA ALA A 219 -5.54 3.10 0.56
C ALA A 219 -4.67 4.32 0.22
N VAL A 220 -3.63 4.05 -0.57
CA VAL A 220 -2.76 5.04 -1.16
C VAL A 220 -2.72 4.79 -2.67
N ASN A 221 -2.86 5.84 -3.48
CA ASN A 221 -2.78 5.71 -4.93
C ASN A 221 -1.32 5.59 -5.42
N SER A 222 -1.15 5.36 -6.73
CA SER A 222 0.17 5.24 -7.38
C SER A 222 1.10 6.44 -7.19
N ASP A 223 0.54 7.60 -6.90
CA ASP A 223 1.28 8.86 -6.73
C ASP A 223 1.56 9.19 -5.24
N GLY A 224 1.27 8.25 -4.33
CA GLY A 224 1.53 8.39 -2.90
C GLY A 224 0.49 9.21 -2.14
N TYR A 225 -0.64 9.57 -2.76
CA TYR A 225 -1.71 10.30 -2.08
C TYR A 225 -2.74 9.35 -1.47
N GLY A 226 -3.06 9.56 -0.20
CA GLY A 226 -4.04 8.77 0.55
C GLY A 226 -3.61 8.48 1.97
N GLY A 227 -4.23 7.46 2.58
CA GLY A 227 -3.87 6.97 3.91
C GLY A 227 -4.49 7.75 5.08
N ASP A 228 -5.25 8.81 4.82
CA ASP A 228 -5.91 9.61 5.87
C ASP A 228 -7.33 9.12 6.18
N GLU A 229 -8.05 8.57 5.18
CA GLU A 229 -9.38 8.02 5.36
C GLU A 229 -9.30 6.53 5.63
N GLU A 230 -9.90 6.10 6.75
CA GLU A 230 -9.96 4.72 7.18
C GLU A 230 -11.37 4.16 7.02
N ALA A 231 -11.52 3.06 6.28
CA ALA A 231 -12.70 2.22 6.36
C ALA A 231 -12.58 1.31 7.58
N SER A 232 -13.64 1.20 8.39
CA SER A 232 -13.65 0.37 9.59
C SER A 232 -14.81 -0.62 9.59
N LEU A 233 -14.56 -1.86 10.01
CA LEU A 233 -15.56 -2.92 10.15
C LEU A 233 -15.34 -3.62 11.49
N LYS A 234 -16.37 -3.58 12.33
CA LYS A 234 -16.35 -4.30 13.60
C LYS A 234 -16.64 -5.78 13.39
N ILE A 235 -15.82 -6.65 13.98
CA ILE A 235 -15.95 -8.10 13.89
C ILE A 235 -16.11 -8.64 15.30
N VAL A 236 -17.22 -9.32 15.55
CA VAL A 236 -17.52 -9.92 16.86
C VAL A 236 -17.56 -11.43 16.70
N ILE A 237 -16.66 -12.14 17.38
CA ILE A 237 -16.62 -13.59 17.42
C ILE A 237 -17.16 -14.04 18.78
N TYR A 238 -18.29 -14.74 18.76
CA TYR A 238 -18.91 -15.22 19.98
C TYR A 238 -18.18 -16.47 20.54
N PRO A 239 -18.04 -16.56 21.87
CA PRO A 239 -17.52 -17.77 22.49
C PRO A 239 -18.51 -18.93 22.33
N PRO A 240 -18.03 -20.20 22.43
CA PRO A 240 -18.89 -21.36 22.45
C PRO A 240 -19.81 -21.33 23.68
N PHE A 241 -21.00 -21.96 23.55
CA PHE A 241 -22.04 -21.92 24.59
C PHE A 241 -21.55 -22.40 25.98
N TRP A 242 -20.61 -23.36 25.99
CA TRP A 242 -20.02 -23.87 27.24
C TRP A 242 -19.05 -22.91 27.94
N ARG A 243 -18.66 -21.81 27.27
CA ARG A 243 -17.92 -20.69 27.87
C ARG A 243 -18.81 -19.45 28.06
N SER A 244 -20.14 -19.60 27.98
CA SER A 244 -21.07 -18.52 28.27
C SER A 244 -21.22 -18.33 29.80
N VAL A 245 -21.64 -17.14 30.20
CA VAL A 245 -21.90 -16.83 31.61
C VAL A 245 -22.87 -17.85 32.23
N TRP A 246 -23.90 -18.26 31.47
CA TRP A 246 -24.87 -19.25 31.88
C TRP A 246 -24.25 -20.65 32.13
N ALA A 247 -23.31 -21.06 31.31
CA ALA A 247 -22.60 -22.31 31.50
C ALA A 247 -21.79 -22.29 32.78
N TYR A 248 -21.11 -21.20 33.11
CA TYR A 248 -20.38 -21.06 34.36
C TYR A 248 -21.30 -21.06 35.59
N VAL A 249 -22.53 -20.47 35.49
CA VAL A 249 -23.53 -20.56 36.56
C VAL A 249 -23.96 -22.01 36.77
N VAL A 250 -24.20 -22.78 35.71
CA VAL A 250 -24.55 -24.20 35.78
C VAL A 250 -23.41 -25.04 36.35
N TYR A 251 -22.16 -24.72 36.01
CA TYR A 251 -20.98 -25.45 36.58
C TYR A 251 -20.71 -25.13 38.03
N SER A 252 -21.22 -24.00 38.53
CA SER A 252 -21.06 -23.59 39.95
C SER A 252 -22.15 -24.07 40.90
N LEU A 253 -23.22 -24.67 40.37
CA LEU A 253 -24.32 -25.31 41.11
C LEU A 253 -24.08 -26.82 41.24
#